data_f14fb92a966dd6df2ab115a1a2b21caf
#
_entry.id   f14fb92a966dd6df2ab115a1a2b21caf
#
_cell.length_a   1.000
_cell.length_b   1.000
_cell.length_c   1.000
_cell.angle_alpha   90.00
_cell.angle_beta   90.00
_cell.angle_gamma   90.00
#
_symmetry.space_group_name_H-M   'P 1'
#
loop_
_entity.id
_entity.type
_entity.pdbx_description
1 polymer ?
#
loop_
_entity_poly.entity_id
_entity_poly.type
_entity_poly.pdbx_seq_one_letter_code
_entity_poly.pdbx_strand_id
1 'polypeptide(L)'
;MTKVQIKLVDGRVMTAELYEDKAPITCKNFLELVDKGFYTGLIFHRVIPGFMIQGGGMYQTLEEKGGLTPIKGEFNSNGVKNPIKHTLGVLSMARTMDPNSATSQFFICVNDTPYLDGEYAAFGKLVDEESEKVAIDISKVQTVRFRWYDDVPLTPIVIDSIKRVSEV
;
A
#
# COMPACT_ATOMS: atom_id res chain seq x y z
N MET A 1 -5.74 17.58 -3.41
CA MET A 1 -5.29 16.24 -2.99
C MET A 1 -3.95 15.91 -3.64
N THR A 2 -3.05 15.31 -2.89
CA THR A 2 -1.71 14.97 -3.41
C THR A 2 -1.78 13.70 -4.24
N LYS A 3 -1.10 13.68 -5.37
CA LYS A 3 -0.89 12.47 -6.18
C LYS A 3 0.53 11.97 -6.00
N VAL A 4 0.68 10.65 -6.00
CA VAL A 4 1.98 9.98 -5.96
C VAL A 4 2.07 8.98 -7.10
N GLN A 5 3.30 8.72 -7.53
CA GLN A 5 3.59 7.73 -8.55
C GLN A 5 4.48 6.64 -7.96
N ILE A 6 3.99 5.41 -8.02
CA ILE A 6 4.74 4.21 -7.62
C ILE A 6 5.35 3.63 -8.88
N LYS A 7 6.68 3.72 -8.99
CA LYS A 7 7.43 3.18 -10.12
C LYS A 7 8.15 1.91 -9.69
N LEU A 8 7.97 0.85 -10.45
CA LEU A 8 8.67 -0.41 -10.25
C LEU A 8 9.99 -0.42 -11.04
N VAL A 9 10.94 -1.25 -10.63
CA VAL A 9 12.23 -1.37 -11.33
C VAL A 9 12.10 -1.85 -12.76
N ASP A 10 11.03 -2.55 -13.12
CA ASP A 10 10.74 -3.00 -14.49
C ASP A 10 10.12 -1.90 -15.37
N GLY A 11 9.88 -0.71 -14.82
CA GLY A 11 9.35 0.45 -15.53
C GLY A 11 7.84 0.63 -15.42
N ARG A 12 7.10 -0.34 -14.90
CA ARG A 12 5.65 -0.17 -14.70
C ARG A 12 5.37 0.88 -13.65
N VAL A 13 4.26 1.59 -13.78
CA VAL A 13 3.90 2.73 -12.94
C VAL A 13 2.45 2.63 -12.49
N MET A 14 2.21 2.93 -11.22
CA MET A 14 0.88 3.13 -10.66
C MET A 14 0.79 4.53 -10.08
N THR A 15 -0.22 5.29 -10.49
CA THR A 15 -0.47 6.64 -9.96
C THR A 15 -1.67 6.60 -9.02
N ALA A 16 -1.53 7.18 -7.84
CA ALA A 16 -2.57 7.21 -6.82
C ALA A 16 -2.83 8.64 -6.36
N GLU A 17 -4.06 8.90 -5.98
CA GLU A 17 -4.48 10.12 -5.32
C GLU A 17 -4.71 9.84 -3.84
N LEU A 18 -4.22 10.72 -2.96
CA LEU A 18 -4.32 10.55 -1.51
C LEU A 18 -5.47 11.40 -0.96
N TYR A 19 -6.24 10.84 -0.04
CA TYR A 19 -7.39 11.49 0.60
C TYR A 19 -7.00 12.09 1.95
N GLU A 20 -6.25 13.18 1.92
CA GLU A 20 -5.69 13.85 3.10
C GLU A 20 -6.78 14.41 4.03
N ASP A 21 -7.94 14.72 3.49
CA ASP A 21 -9.10 15.17 4.26
C ASP A 21 -9.81 14.04 5.03
N LYS A 22 -9.67 12.80 4.59
CA LYS A 22 -10.28 11.62 5.22
C LYS A 22 -9.35 10.87 6.15
N ALA A 23 -8.06 10.85 5.84
CA ALA A 23 -7.04 10.15 6.62
C ALA A 23 -5.77 11.02 6.75
N PRO A 24 -5.86 12.16 7.47
CA PRO A 24 -4.78 13.14 7.52
C PRO A 24 -3.48 12.61 8.15
N ILE A 25 -3.56 11.84 9.23
CA ILE A 25 -2.38 11.28 9.91
C ILE A 25 -1.71 10.24 9.01
N THR A 26 -2.51 9.36 8.40
CA THR A 26 -2.03 8.31 7.51
C THR A 26 -1.35 8.91 6.27
N CYS A 27 -1.98 9.87 5.62
CA CYS A 27 -1.42 10.53 4.44
C CYS A 27 -0.15 11.30 4.77
N LYS A 28 -0.11 12.00 5.90
CA LYS A 28 1.09 12.72 6.34
C LYS A 28 2.25 11.75 6.55
N ASN A 29 2.02 10.66 7.26
CA ASN A 29 3.03 9.63 7.50
C ASN A 29 3.55 9.04 6.18
N PHE A 30 2.63 8.66 5.29
CA PHE A 30 2.98 8.09 3.99
C PHE A 30 3.82 9.07 3.15
N LEU A 31 3.42 10.34 3.08
CA LEU A 31 4.13 11.36 2.32
C LEU A 31 5.50 11.70 2.91
N GLU A 32 5.65 11.69 4.23
CA GLU A 32 6.97 11.85 4.87
C GLU A 32 7.92 10.72 4.47
N LEU A 33 7.43 9.48 4.43
CA LEU A 33 8.21 8.32 3.99
C LEU A 33 8.56 8.42 2.49
N VAL A 34 7.60 8.86 1.67
CA VAL A 34 7.82 9.12 0.24
C VAL A 34 8.93 10.15 0.04
N ASP A 35 8.86 11.27 0.74
CA ASP A 35 9.82 12.36 0.62
C ASP A 35 11.24 11.96 1.06
N LYS A 36 11.35 11.02 2.00
CA LYS A 36 12.63 10.47 2.46
C LYS A 36 13.20 9.37 1.58
N GLY A 37 12.45 8.93 0.56
CA GLY A 37 12.86 7.79 -0.26
C GLY A 37 12.83 6.45 0.46
N PHE A 38 12.02 6.34 1.51
CA PHE A 38 11.95 5.13 2.35
C PHE A 38 11.60 3.87 1.57
N TYR A 39 10.70 3.99 0.59
CA TYR A 39 10.17 2.86 -0.16
C TYR A 39 11.09 2.33 -1.26
N THR A 40 12.15 3.05 -1.61
CA THR A 40 13.09 2.63 -2.67
C THR A 40 13.77 1.33 -2.28
N GLY A 41 13.67 0.32 -3.15
CA GLY A 41 14.28 -1.00 -2.95
C GLY A 41 13.42 -1.98 -2.15
N LEU A 42 12.29 -1.55 -1.62
CA LEU A 42 11.35 -2.43 -0.93
C LEU A 42 10.46 -3.16 -1.92
N ILE A 43 9.82 -4.25 -1.49
CA ILE A 43 9.04 -5.12 -2.37
C ILE A 43 7.56 -5.17 -2.01
N PHE A 44 6.74 -5.64 -2.96
CA PHE A 44 5.42 -6.17 -2.68
C PHE A 44 5.60 -7.64 -2.30
N HIS A 45 5.63 -7.91 -0.99
CA HIS A 45 5.99 -9.22 -0.46
C HIS A 45 4.82 -10.19 -0.32
N ARG A 46 3.59 -9.71 -0.49
CA ARG A 46 2.39 -10.53 -0.39
C ARG A 46 1.38 -10.09 -1.43
N VAL A 47 1.04 -10.98 -2.36
CA VAL A 47 0.07 -10.69 -3.41
C VAL A 47 -0.94 -11.82 -3.51
N ILE A 48 -2.23 -11.48 -3.57
CA ILE A 48 -3.31 -12.45 -3.66
C ILE A 48 -4.29 -11.99 -4.74
N PRO A 49 -4.43 -12.73 -5.86
CA PRO A 49 -5.36 -12.35 -6.92
C PRO A 49 -6.80 -12.32 -6.39
N GLY A 50 -7.56 -11.34 -6.84
CA GLY A 50 -8.94 -11.14 -6.38
C GLY A 50 -9.05 -10.51 -5.00
N PHE A 51 -7.92 -10.15 -4.38
CA PHE A 51 -7.90 -9.54 -3.05
C PHE A 51 -7.05 -8.25 -3.03
N MET A 52 -5.73 -8.38 -2.89
CA MET A 52 -4.85 -7.21 -2.73
C MET A 52 -3.39 -7.53 -3.08
N ILE A 53 -2.59 -6.47 -3.22
CA ILE A 53 -1.13 -6.54 -3.22
C ILE A 53 -0.62 -5.72 -2.04
N GLN A 54 0.31 -6.26 -1.25
CA GLN A 54 0.82 -5.63 -0.02
C GLN A 54 2.34 -5.49 -0.10
N GLY A 55 2.83 -4.33 0.29
CA GLY A 55 4.25 -4.06 0.29
C GLY A 55 4.65 -2.84 1.08
N GLY A 56 5.88 -2.38 0.86
CA GLY A 56 6.38 -1.16 1.46
C GLY A 56 7.01 -1.33 2.84
N GLY A 57 7.32 -2.54 3.26
CA GLY A 57 7.91 -2.78 4.58
C GLY A 57 9.10 -3.75 4.59
N MET A 58 9.35 -4.46 3.50
CA MET A 58 10.36 -5.51 3.45
C MET A 58 11.33 -5.33 2.30
N TYR A 59 12.61 -5.65 2.56
CA TYR A 59 13.63 -5.81 1.53
C TYR A 59 13.42 -7.11 0.74
N GLN A 60 14.15 -7.29 -0.34
CA GLN A 60 14.09 -8.51 -1.15
C GLN A 60 14.44 -9.78 -0.36
N THR A 61 15.18 -9.64 0.73
CA THR A 61 15.53 -10.72 1.67
C THR A 61 14.37 -11.13 2.58
N LEU A 62 13.24 -10.41 2.55
CA LEU A 62 12.13 -10.52 3.49
C LEU A 62 12.46 -10.06 4.91
N GLU A 63 13.53 -9.31 5.07
CA GLU A 63 13.81 -8.60 6.32
C GLU A 63 13.01 -7.29 6.36
N GLU A 64 12.45 -6.97 7.51
CA GLU A 64 11.71 -5.72 7.69
C GLU A 64 12.64 -4.52 7.73
N LYS A 65 12.26 -3.46 7.03
CA LYS A 65 12.86 -2.14 7.19
C LYS A 65 12.14 -1.44 8.35
N GLY A 66 12.75 -1.46 9.52
CA GLY A 66 12.16 -0.94 10.74
C GLY A 66 12.56 0.49 11.07
N GLY A 67 12.50 0.84 12.34
CA GLY A 67 12.91 2.14 12.86
C GLY A 67 11.84 3.21 12.81
N LEU A 68 10.59 2.83 12.55
CA LEU A 68 9.46 3.75 12.46
C LEU A 68 8.58 3.70 13.70
N THR A 69 7.95 4.85 14.01
CA THR A 69 6.95 4.95 15.07
C THR A 69 5.57 4.63 14.51
N PRO A 70 4.81 3.71 15.13
CA PRO A 70 3.44 3.43 14.73
C PRO A 70 2.54 4.65 14.81
N ILE A 71 1.55 4.70 13.93
CA ILE A 71 0.58 5.78 13.88
C ILE A 71 -0.81 5.32 14.32
N LYS A 72 -1.65 6.28 14.72
CA LYS A 72 -3.05 6.00 15.04
C LYS A 72 -3.78 5.48 13.81
N GLY A 73 -4.53 4.40 13.96
CA GLY A 73 -5.37 3.85 12.90
C GLY A 73 -6.60 4.70 12.63
N GLU A 74 -6.68 5.30 11.46
CA GLU A 74 -7.79 6.17 11.07
C GLU A 74 -8.89 5.38 10.37
N PHE A 75 -9.66 4.63 11.14
CA PHE A 75 -10.78 3.82 10.66
C PHE A 75 -11.91 3.74 11.69
N ASN A 76 -13.11 3.46 11.23
CA ASN A 76 -14.33 3.59 12.04
C ASN A 76 -14.29 2.77 13.34
N SER A 77 -13.84 1.52 13.32
CA SER A 77 -13.80 0.68 14.53
C SER A 77 -12.79 1.19 15.56
N ASN A 78 -11.88 2.08 15.18
CA ASN A 78 -10.91 2.73 16.07
C ASN A 78 -11.33 4.16 16.46
N GLY A 79 -12.60 4.50 16.28
CA GLY A 79 -13.16 5.78 16.70
C GLY A 79 -12.86 6.97 15.79
N VAL A 80 -12.36 6.74 14.59
CA VAL A 80 -12.08 7.79 13.59
C VAL A 80 -12.99 7.61 12.40
N LYS A 81 -13.75 8.64 12.07
CA LYS A 81 -14.64 8.62 10.92
C LYS A 81 -13.83 8.57 9.63
N ASN A 82 -13.92 7.46 8.91
CA ASN A 82 -13.30 7.29 7.60
C ASN A 82 -14.30 6.61 6.65
N PRO A 83 -14.91 7.36 5.73
CA PRO A 83 -15.97 6.83 4.86
C PRO A 83 -15.47 6.08 3.64
N ILE A 84 -14.15 6.00 3.42
CA ILE A 84 -13.58 5.38 2.23
C ILE A 84 -13.88 3.88 2.24
N LYS A 85 -14.49 3.39 1.16
CA LYS A 85 -14.76 1.96 0.96
C LYS A 85 -13.56 1.29 0.29
N HIS A 86 -13.29 0.04 0.67
CA HIS A 86 -12.20 -0.76 0.08
C HIS A 86 -12.68 -1.35 -1.26
N THR A 87 -12.65 -0.53 -2.30
CA THR A 87 -12.99 -0.92 -3.67
C THR A 87 -11.72 -1.09 -4.49
N LEU A 88 -11.84 -1.62 -5.71
CA LEU A 88 -10.71 -1.78 -6.63
C LEU A 88 -9.88 -0.49 -6.72
N GLY A 89 -8.58 -0.62 -6.49
CA GLY A 89 -7.62 0.48 -6.58
C GLY A 89 -7.37 1.25 -5.29
N VAL A 90 -8.11 0.99 -4.22
CA VAL A 90 -7.95 1.72 -2.95
C VAL A 90 -6.65 1.31 -2.25
N LEU A 91 -5.92 2.32 -1.76
CA LEU A 91 -4.75 2.16 -0.89
C LEU A 91 -5.17 2.22 0.56
N SER A 92 -4.69 1.27 1.36
CA SER A 92 -5.01 1.17 2.79
C SER A 92 -3.78 0.70 3.56
N MET A 93 -3.69 1.03 4.86
CA MET A 93 -2.53 0.64 5.66
C MET A 93 -2.67 -0.78 6.19
N ALA A 94 -1.62 -1.57 6.01
CA ALA A 94 -1.48 -2.85 6.70
C ALA A 94 -1.15 -2.60 8.17
N ARG A 95 -1.60 -3.48 9.05
CA ARG A 95 -1.35 -3.41 10.49
C ARG A 95 -1.38 -4.81 11.10
N THR A 96 -0.90 -4.89 12.34
CA THR A 96 -1.06 -6.09 13.17
C THR A 96 -2.47 -6.10 13.80
N MET A 97 -2.70 -6.96 14.77
CA MET A 97 -3.96 -6.99 15.54
C MET A 97 -4.17 -5.70 16.35
N ASP A 98 -3.09 -4.97 16.68
CA ASP A 98 -3.18 -3.67 17.32
C ASP A 98 -3.67 -2.63 16.30
N PRO A 99 -4.79 -1.95 16.56
CA PRO A 99 -5.33 -0.95 15.64
C PRO A 99 -4.42 0.26 15.40
N ASN A 100 -3.44 0.50 16.27
CA ASN A 100 -2.50 1.61 16.19
C ASN A 100 -1.06 1.12 15.92
N SER A 101 -0.91 0.08 15.09
CA SER A 101 0.39 -0.55 14.79
C SER A 101 0.95 -0.25 13.41
N ALA A 102 0.21 0.44 12.54
CA ALA A 102 0.65 0.74 11.19
C ALA A 102 1.90 1.63 11.18
N THR A 103 2.84 1.32 10.30
CA THR A 103 4.05 2.12 10.08
C THR A 103 4.25 2.49 8.62
N SER A 104 4.72 1.57 7.78
CA SER A 104 4.99 1.85 6.36
C SER A 104 4.25 0.93 5.39
N GLN A 105 3.91 -0.28 5.80
CA GLN A 105 3.30 -1.25 4.90
C GLN A 105 1.88 -0.82 4.50
N PHE A 106 1.61 -0.91 3.23
CA PHE A 106 0.29 -0.62 2.68
C PHE A 106 -0.12 -1.72 1.71
N PHE A 107 -1.41 -1.77 1.43
CA PHE A 107 -1.93 -2.67 0.40
C PHE A 107 -2.80 -1.90 -0.58
N ILE A 108 -2.88 -2.42 -1.78
CA ILE A 108 -3.72 -1.90 -2.85
C ILE A 108 -4.75 -2.97 -3.19
N CYS A 109 -6.03 -2.65 -3.06
CA CYS A 109 -7.10 -3.58 -3.39
C CYS A 109 -7.14 -3.84 -4.89
N VAL A 110 -7.22 -5.10 -5.29
CA VAL A 110 -7.38 -5.49 -6.69
C VAL A 110 -8.78 -6.03 -6.98
N ASN A 111 -9.68 -5.84 -6.01
CA ASN A 111 -11.10 -6.16 -6.10
C ASN A 111 -11.84 -5.36 -5.02
N ASP A 112 -13.15 -5.42 -5.02
CA ASP A 112 -13.94 -4.87 -3.92
C ASP A 112 -13.85 -5.82 -2.72
N THR A 113 -13.46 -5.27 -1.56
CA THR A 113 -13.23 -6.03 -0.32
C THR A 113 -14.01 -5.40 0.83
N PRO A 114 -15.36 -5.42 0.79
CA PRO A 114 -16.19 -4.66 1.74
C PRO A 114 -16.01 -5.10 3.20
N TYR A 115 -15.54 -6.33 3.45
CA TYR A 115 -15.26 -6.82 4.79
C TYR A 115 -14.09 -6.10 5.48
N LEU A 116 -13.31 -5.30 4.75
CA LEU A 116 -12.24 -4.46 5.30
C LEU A 116 -12.73 -3.06 5.69
N ASP A 117 -13.90 -2.67 5.23
CA ASP A 117 -14.44 -1.33 5.49
C ASP A 117 -14.62 -1.09 6.99
N GLY A 118 -14.13 0.07 7.44
CA GLY A 118 -14.20 0.43 8.86
C GLY A 118 -13.18 -0.26 9.76
N GLU A 119 -12.34 -1.17 9.24
CA GLU A 119 -11.36 -1.95 10.01
C GLU A 119 -9.92 -1.61 9.64
N TYR A 120 -9.69 -0.91 8.53
CA TYR A 120 -8.38 -0.50 8.05
C TYR A 120 -8.41 0.95 7.56
N ALA A 121 -7.26 1.63 7.68
CA ALA A 121 -7.11 3.03 7.31
C ALA A 121 -6.91 3.20 5.80
N ALA A 122 -8.00 3.19 5.05
CA ALA A 122 -7.98 3.54 3.64
C ALA A 122 -7.59 5.01 3.49
N PHE A 123 -6.67 5.34 2.58
CA PHE A 123 -6.14 6.71 2.49
C PHE A 123 -5.90 7.21 1.07
N GLY A 124 -6.16 6.41 0.06
CA GLY A 124 -5.96 6.83 -1.33
C GLY A 124 -6.57 5.86 -2.32
N LYS A 125 -6.45 6.18 -3.60
CA LYS A 125 -6.97 5.36 -4.69
C LYS A 125 -6.16 5.56 -5.97
N LEU A 126 -5.97 4.49 -6.73
CA LEU A 126 -5.39 4.55 -8.08
C LEU A 126 -6.29 5.40 -8.98
N VAL A 127 -5.69 6.26 -9.81
CA VAL A 127 -6.41 7.31 -10.54
C VAL A 127 -6.98 6.86 -11.89
N ASP A 128 -6.48 5.76 -12.47
CA ASP A 128 -6.85 5.33 -13.82
C ASP A 128 -6.82 3.81 -13.99
N GLU A 129 -7.38 3.35 -15.10
CA GLU A 129 -7.43 1.92 -15.44
C GLU A 129 -6.05 1.32 -15.71
N GLU A 130 -5.10 2.11 -16.22
CA GLU A 130 -3.72 1.63 -16.46
C GLU A 130 -3.04 1.27 -15.14
N SER A 131 -3.19 2.12 -14.12
CA SER A 131 -2.66 1.86 -12.78
C SER A 131 -3.34 0.66 -12.13
N GLU A 132 -4.66 0.56 -12.26
CA GLU A 132 -5.42 -0.60 -11.76
C GLU A 132 -4.97 -1.89 -12.43
N LYS A 133 -4.72 -1.87 -13.75
CA LYS A 133 -4.24 -3.04 -14.49
C LYS A 133 -2.86 -3.49 -13.98
N VAL A 134 -1.95 -2.57 -13.73
CA VAL A 134 -0.64 -2.90 -13.16
C VAL A 134 -0.81 -3.62 -11.82
N ALA A 135 -1.64 -3.11 -10.93
CA ALA A 135 -1.90 -3.74 -9.63
C ALA A 135 -2.50 -5.15 -9.80
N ILE A 136 -3.47 -5.30 -10.68
CA ILE A 136 -4.09 -6.59 -10.97
C ILE A 136 -3.06 -7.58 -11.53
N ASP A 137 -2.22 -7.16 -12.47
CA ASP A 137 -1.17 -8.00 -13.05
C ASP A 137 -0.15 -8.45 -11.99
N ILE A 138 0.24 -7.54 -11.09
CA ILE A 138 1.11 -7.89 -9.94
C ILE A 138 0.45 -8.97 -9.08
N SER A 139 -0.85 -8.87 -8.82
CA SER A 139 -1.57 -9.82 -7.98
C SER A 139 -1.59 -11.25 -8.55
N LYS A 140 -1.40 -11.38 -9.85
CA LYS A 140 -1.49 -12.66 -10.59
C LYS A 140 -0.14 -13.34 -10.84
N VAL A 141 0.97 -12.75 -10.40
CA VAL A 141 2.30 -13.37 -10.59
C VAL A 141 2.39 -14.67 -9.81
N GLN A 142 3.28 -15.56 -10.24
CA GLN A 142 3.55 -16.79 -9.52
C GLN A 142 4.08 -16.48 -8.12
N THR A 143 3.51 -17.14 -7.12
CA THR A 143 3.90 -16.97 -5.71
C THR A 143 4.42 -18.28 -5.14
N VAL A 144 5.17 -18.15 -4.03
CA VAL A 144 5.71 -19.29 -3.27
C VAL A 144 5.53 -19.01 -1.79
N ARG A 145 5.63 -20.07 -0.99
CA ARG A 145 5.82 -19.94 0.45
C ARG A 145 7.32 -19.87 0.72
N PHE A 146 7.73 -18.82 1.43
CA PHE A 146 9.11 -18.66 1.84
C PHE A 146 9.17 -18.55 3.37
N ARG A 147 9.78 -19.56 4.04
CA ARG A 147 9.75 -19.71 5.50
C ARG A 147 8.30 -19.76 5.99
N TRP A 148 7.88 -18.79 6.82
CA TRP A 148 6.50 -18.66 7.31
C TRP A 148 5.65 -17.64 6.54
N TYR A 149 6.20 -17.05 5.48
CA TYR A 149 5.46 -16.12 4.62
C TYR A 149 4.81 -16.86 3.46
N ASP A 150 3.51 -16.66 3.31
CA ASP A 150 2.74 -17.18 2.17
C ASP A 150 2.53 -16.09 1.11
N ASP A 151 2.20 -16.50 -0.11
CA ASP A 151 1.84 -15.61 -1.21
C ASP A 151 2.94 -14.60 -1.59
N VAL A 152 4.20 -15.03 -1.47
CA VAL A 152 5.37 -14.23 -1.83
C VAL A 152 5.66 -14.37 -3.32
N PRO A 153 5.74 -13.27 -4.10
CA PRO A 153 6.12 -13.36 -5.51
C PRO A 153 7.44 -14.11 -5.68
N LEU A 154 7.44 -15.11 -6.57
CA LEU A 154 8.64 -15.92 -6.86
C LEU A 154 9.77 -15.02 -7.37
N THR A 155 9.45 -14.09 -8.27
CA THR A 155 10.36 -13.04 -8.71
C THR A 155 10.01 -11.77 -7.96
N PRO A 156 10.94 -11.16 -7.21
CA PRO A 156 10.62 -9.97 -6.41
C PRO A 156 10.03 -8.83 -7.26
N ILE A 157 8.97 -8.23 -6.75
CA ILE A 157 8.36 -7.03 -7.34
C ILE A 157 8.92 -5.83 -6.56
N VAL A 158 9.93 -5.19 -7.13
CA VAL A 158 10.74 -4.17 -6.43
C VAL A 158 10.27 -2.77 -6.79
N ILE A 159 10.07 -1.95 -5.76
CA ILE A 159 9.75 -0.53 -5.90
C ILE A 159 11.05 0.23 -6.20
N ASP A 160 11.12 0.88 -7.36
CA ASP A 160 12.21 1.78 -7.71
C ASP A 160 12.08 3.08 -6.92
N SER A 161 10.89 3.66 -6.94
CA SER A 161 10.61 4.91 -6.22
C SER A 161 9.11 5.12 -6.03
N ILE A 162 8.77 5.86 -4.97
CA ILE A 162 7.44 6.49 -4.83
C ILE A 162 7.70 7.98 -4.70
N LYS A 163 7.12 8.78 -5.57
CA LYS A 163 7.34 10.22 -5.62
C LYS A 163 6.03 10.98 -5.76
N ARG A 164 5.99 12.21 -5.23
CA ARG A 164 4.88 13.12 -5.50
C ARG A 164 4.89 13.48 -6.98
N VAL A 165 3.70 13.54 -7.57
CA VAL A 165 3.52 13.98 -8.95
C VAL A 165 3.29 15.49 -8.95
N SER A 166 4.13 16.22 -9.68
CA SER A 166 3.92 17.66 -9.87
C SER A 166 2.70 17.88 -10.75
N GLU A 167 1.76 18.70 -10.27
CA GLU A 167 0.70 19.22 -11.11
C GLU A 167 1.31 20.26 -12.05
N VAL A 168 1.15 20.04 -13.34
CA VAL A 168 1.58 20.99 -14.36
C VAL A 168 0.40 21.84 -14.77
#